data_803e56d0d64bc8ffeb6638d270cf554c
#
_entry.id   803e56d0d64bc8ffeb6638d270cf554c
#
_cell.length_a   1.000
_cell.length_b   1.000
_cell.length_c   1.000
_cell.angle_alpha   90.00
_cell.angle_beta   90.00
_cell.angle_gamma   90.00
#
_symmetry.space_group_name_H-M   'P 1'
#
loop_
_entity.id
_entity.type
_entity.pdbx_description
1 polymer ?
#
loop_
_entity_poly.entity_id
_entity_poly.type
_entity_poly.pdbx_seq_one_letter_code
_entity_poly.pdbx_strand_id
1 'polypeptide(L)'
;LLSMMAARAGAGRVVACEENPAIADSARRIVAANGYADRIRVVTGNSTELELESDLEGHADVIVSEIVSNNLLAEGVLTTLADAASRLLAPGGQMIPMGGAVMVALANWGAATRTHMAEVAGFDLDGFNALAQVPRNVAVSDATLTLHSTPAALLSFDFTGKAAREPHRGAATLVSDGTPVSGIVQWIRLDLDAEASYENRPGPDAKSHWGAQFYPFDAPLDLAAGTELRVVGVHDGHQLLVWREDRCPRSELPSS
;
A
#
# COMPACT_ATOMS: atom_id res chain seq x y z
N LEU A 1 18.80 -4.13 -5.41
CA LEU A 1 18.93 -2.99 -6.32
C LEU A 1 19.10 -1.68 -5.54
N LEU A 2 18.19 -1.33 -4.63
CA LEU A 2 18.18 -0.07 -3.87
C LEU A 2 19.51 0.17 -3.15
N SER A 3 20.10 -0.85 -2.51
CA SER A 3 21.39 -0.74 -1.84
C SER A 3 22.53 -0.34 -2.76
N MET A 4 22.57 -0.88 -3.98
CA MET A 4 23.56 -0.49 -4.98
C MET A 4 23.30 0.92 -5.53
N MET A 5 22.04 1.33 -5.64
CA MET A 5 21.67 2.71 -6.00
C MET A 5 22.13 3.70 -4.93
N ALA A 6 21.92 3.38 -3.65
CA ALA A 6 22.39 4.19 -2.52
C ALA A 6 23.94 4.32 -2.54
N ALA A 7 24.65 3.20 -2.69
CA ALA A 7 26.12 3.22 -2.81
C ALA A 7 26.58 4.06 -4.00
N ARG A 8 25.94 3.94 -5.16
CA ARG A 8 26.25 4.75 -6.37
C ARG A 8 25.94 6.23 -6.15
N ALA A 9 24.91 6.56 -5.38
CA ALA A 9 24.57 7.93 -5.04
C ALA A 9 25.50 8.58 -4.00
N GLY A 10 26.46 7.80 -3.44
CA GLY A 10 27.48 8.35 -2.54
C GLY A 10 27.41 7.87 -1.10
N ALA A 11 26.48 6.96 -0.76
CA ALA A 11 26.48 6.37 0.59
C ALA A 11 27.83 5.69 0.86
N GLY A 12 28.50 6.07 1.94
CA GLY A 12 29.81 5.52 2.31
C GLY A 12 29.73 4.05 2.67
N ARG A 13 28.69 3.66 3.40
CA ARG A 13 28.37 2.30 3.78
C ARG A 13 26.87 2.05 3.65
N VAL A 14 26.49 0.84 3.27
CA VAL A 14 25.10 0.40 3.18
C VAL A 14 24.96 -0.93 3.88
N VAL A 15 23.98 -1.05 4.77
CA VAL A 15 23.54 -2.32 5.33
C VAL A 15 22.18 -2.65 4.72
N ALA A 16 22.11 -3.77 4.00
CA ALA A 16 20.87 -4.31 3.46
C ALA A 16 20.41 -5.47 4.36
N CYS A 17 19.13 -5.45 4.76
CA CYS A 17 18.51 -6.51 5.52
C CYS A 17 17.51 -7.26 4.63
N GLU A 18 17.60 -8.60 4.61
CA GLU A 18 16.72 -9.48 3.85
C GLU A 18 16.38 -10.71 4.68
N GLU A 19 15.09 -10.91 4.93
CA GLU A 19 14.61 -11.98 5.79
C GLU A 19 14.78 -13.36 5.15
N ASN A 20 14.58 -13.49 3.84
CA ASN A 20 14.70 -14.75 3.13
C ASN A 20 16.19 -15.11 2.86
N PRO A 21 16.72 -16.23 3.43
CA PRO A 21 18.13 -16.58 3.28
C PRO A 21 18.57 -16.80 1.82
N ALA A 22 17.70 -17.34 0.96
CA ALA A 22 18.03 -17.60 -0.43
C ALA A 22 18.13 -16.30 -1.24
N ILE A 23 17.24 -15.33 -0.94
CA ILE A 23 17.27 -13.98 -1.54
C ILE A 23 18.49 -13.22 -1.02
N ALA A 24 18.79 -13.29 0.28
CA ALA A 24 19.96 -12.65 0.87
C ALA A 24 21.27 -13.17 0.27
N ASP A 25 21.39 -14.49 0.04
CA ASP A 25 22.56 -15.08 -0.61
C ASP A 25 22.68 -14.64 -2.07
N SER A 26 21.58 -14.57 -2.81
CA SER A 26 21.56 -14.02 -4.16
C SER A 26 21.94 -12.54 -4.18
N ALA A 27 21.48 -11.77 -3.22
CA ALA A 27 21.82 -10.35 -3.08
C ALA A 27 23.33 -10.15 -2.86
N ARG A 28 23.96 -10.95 -1.99
CA ARG A 28 25.42 -10.91 -1.77
C ARG A 28 26.20 -11.16 -3.07
N ARG A 29 25.81 -12.17 -3.84
CA ARG A 29 26.44 -12.47 -5.14
C ARG A 29 26.27 -11.34 -6.14
N ILE A 30 25.08 -10.74 -6.22
CA ILE A 30 24.81 -9.61 -7.11
C ILE A 30 25.64 -8.39 -6.69
N VAL A 31 25.69 -8.07 -5.40
CA VAL A 31 26.49 -6.97 -4.86
C VAL A 31 27.97 -7.15 -5.21
N ALA A 32 28.52 -8.36 -5.01
CA ALA A 32 29.91 -8.66 -5.33
C ALA A 32 30.19 -8.58 -6.84
N ALA A 33 29.32 -9.13 -7.68
CA ALA A 33 29.46 -9.09 -9.13
C ALA A 33 29.42 -7.67 -9.71
N ASN A 34 28.81 -6.71 -8.99
CA ASN A 34 28.76 -5.30 -9.37
C ASN A 34 29.85 -4.43 -8.70
N GLY A 35 30.78 -5.03 -7.94
CA GLY A 35 31.92 -4.33 -7.35
C GLY A 35 31.57 -3.50 -6.11
N TYR A 36 30.51 -3.85 -5.37
CA TYR A 36 30.08 -3.11 -4.17
C TYR A 36 30.27 -3.89 -2.87
N ALA A 37 30.96 -5.02 -2.87
CA ALA A 37 31.11 -5.90 -1.70
C ALA A 37 31.83 -5.23 -0.51
N ASP A 38 32.67 -4.26 -0.76
CA ASP A 38 33.40 -3.46 0.25
C ASP A 38 32.52 -2.36 0.89
N ARG A 39 31.40 -2.00 0.27
CA ARG A 39 30.51 -0.91 0.70
C ARG A 39 29.13 -1.38 1.12
N ILE A 40 28.70 -2.56 0.68
CA ILE A 40 27.36 -3.08 0.96
C ILE A 40 27.48 -4.40 1.71
N ARG A 41 27.02 -4.41 2.96
CA ARG A 41 26.84 -5.62 3.77
C ARG A 41 25.39 -6.09 3.66
N VAL A 42 25.17 -7.37 3.37
CA VAL A 42 23.82 -7.98 3.39
C VAL A 42 23.69 -8.85 4.63
N VAL A 43 22.81 -8.46 5.54
CA VAL A 43 22.42 -9.18 6.74
C VAL A 43 21.20 -10.03 6.42
N THR A 44 21.22 -11.31 6.81
CA THR A 44 20.05 -12.19 6.70
C THR A 44 19.28 -12.14 8.00
N GLY A 45 18.03 -11.75 7.98
CA GLY A 45 17.17 -11.67 9.14
C GLY A 45 16.09 -10.61 9.00
N ASN A 46 15.26 -10.47 10.02
CA ASN A 46 14.25 -9.43 10.08
C ASN A 46 14.89 -8.12 10.56
N SER A 47 14.49 -7.00 9.97
CA SER A 47 15.07 -5.69 10.32
C SER A 47 14.77 -5.26 11.77
N THR A 48 13.72 -5.81 12.37
CA THR A 48 13.39 -5.58 13.79
C THR A 48 14.37 -6.27 14.77
N GLU A 49 15.19 -7.20 14.27
CA GLU A 49 16.21 -7.94 15.03
C GLU A 49 17.62 -7.36 14.84
N LEU A 50 17.81 -6.39 13.93
CA LEU A 50 19.10 -5.76 13.71
C LEU A 50 19.58 -5.01 14.96
N GLU A 51 20.85 -5.14 15.28
CA GLU A 51 21.49 -4.43 16.38
C GLU A 51 22.38 -3.30 15.86
N LEU A 52 22.31 -2.14 16.52
CA LEU A 52 23.05 -0.94 16.11
C LEU A 52 24.56 -1.15 16.09
N GLU A 53 25.11 -1.82 17.10
CA GLU A 53 26.55 -1.94 17.26
C GLU A 53 27.15 -3.05 16.39
N SER A 54 26.50 -4.23 16.36
CA SER A 54 27.02 -5.40 15.64
C SER A 54 26.67 -5.42 14.15
N ASP A 55 25.49 -4.90 13.80
CA ASP A 55 25.01 -4.96 12.41
C ASP A 55 25.19 -3.64 11.66
N LEU A 56 24.85 -2.50 12.30
CA LEU A 56 24.92 -1.19 11.64
C LEU A 56 26.22 -0.41 11.96
N GLU A 57 26.88 -0.69 13.09
CA GLU A 57 28.03 0.11 13.62
C GLU A 57 27.64 1.58 13.87
N GLY A 58 26.38 1.81 14.30
CA GLY A 58 25.78 3.11 14.60
C GLY A 58 24.48 3.33 13.86
N HIS A 59 23.85 4.47 14.12
CA HIS A 59 22.58 4.82 13.47
C HIS A 59 22.77 5.10 11.98
N ALA A 60 21.72 4.84 11.19
CA ALA A 60 21.66 5.15 9.78
C ALA A 60 21.26 6.61 9.54
N ASP A 61 21.96 7.32 8.67
CA ASP A 61 21.57 8.66 8.23
C ASP A 61 20.32 8.62 7.33
N VAL A 62 20.19 7.52 6.56
CA VAL A 62 19.09 7.30 5.63
C VAL A 62 18.61 5.85 5.72
N ILE A 63 17.31 5.65 5.86
CA ILE A 63 16.67 4.34 5.75
C ILE A 63 15.84 4.32 4.46
N VAL A 64 16.10 3.33 3.60
CA VAL A 64 15.35 3.11 2.36
C VAL A 64 14.61 1.79 2.46
N SER A 65 13.32 1.77 2.19
CA SER A 65 12.48 0.59 2.27
C SER A 65 11.50 0.48 1.11
N GLU A 66 11.23 -0.75 0.69
CA GLU A 66 10.21 -1.07 -0.33
C GLU A 66 9.40 -2.31 0.13
N ILE A 67 8.80 -2.22 1.31
CA ILE A 67 7.96 -3.27 1.92
C ILE A 67 6.49 -2.88 1.89
N VAL A 68 6.01 -2.30 0.80
CA VAL A 68 4.63 -1.87 0.63
C VAL A 68 3.88 -2.79 -0.33
N SER A 69 2.60 -2.94 -0.12
CA SER A 69 1.72 -3.77 -0.94
C SER A 69 0.69 -2.93 -1.70
N ASN A 70 -0.17 -3.59 -2.51
CA ASN A 70 -1.24 -2.94 -3.27
C ASN A 70 -2.22 -2.11 -2.40
N ASN A 71 -2.36 -2.44 -1.13
CA ASN A 71 -3.18 -1.69 -0.17
C ASN A 71 -2.35 -0.81 0.77
N LEU A 72 -1.03 -0.71 0.54
CA LEU A 72 -0.02 -0.03 1.35
C LEU A 72 0.33 -0.76 2.65
N LEU A 73 -0.59 -1.40 3.33
CA LEU A 73 -0.50 -1.81 4.73
C LEU A 73 -0.03 -3.25 4.97
N ALA A 74 -0.15 -4.14 3.97
CA ALA A 74 0.31 -5.52 4.12
C ALA A 74 1.83 -5.55 4.36
N GLU A 75 2.36 -6.71 4.72
CA GLU A 75 3.77 -6.95 5.04
C GLU A 75 4.26 -6.25 6.33
N GLY A 76 3.34 -5.78 7.18
CA GLY A 76 3.70 -5.16 8.46
C GLY A 76 4.42 -3.81 8.34
N VAL A 77 4.23 -3.09 7.23
CA VAL A 77 4.96 -1.86 6.89
C VAL A 77 4.96 -0.84 8.02
N LEU A 78 3.80 -0.58 8.65
CA LEU A 78 3.69 0.43 9.71
C LEU A 78 4.53 0.07 10.94
N THR A 79 4.48 -1.19 11.35
CA THR A 79 5.25 -1.67 12.51
C THR A 79 6.74 -1.67 12.21
N THR A 80 7.12 -2.17 11.04
CA THR A 80 8.53 -2.28 10.63
C THR A 80 9.17 -0.91 10.45
N LEU A 81 8.50 0.03 9.75
CA LEU A 81 9.06 1.36 9.54
C LEU A 81 9.11 2.18 10.83
N ALA A 82 8.10 2.05 11.70
CA ALA A 82 8.13 2.74 12.98
C ALA A 82 9.20 2.16 13.93
N ASP A 83 9.49 0.85 13.90
CA ASP A 83 10.63 0.27 14.60
C ASP A 83 11.94 0.84 14.05
N ALA A 84 12.12 0.80 12.74
CA ALA A 84 13.31 1.32 12.08
C ALA A 84 13.54 2.81 12.37
N ALA A 85 12.49 3.64 12.29
CA ALA A 85 12.57 5.06 12.63
C ALA A 85 12.98 5.32 14.09
N SER A 86 12.49 4.51 15.03
CA SER A 86 12.74 4.72 16.45
C SER A 86 14.09 4.18 16.93
N ARG A 87 14.57 3.11 16.30
CA ARG A 87 15.70 2.33 16.81
C ARG A 87 16.94 2.44 15.93
N LEU A 88 16.77 2.54 14.62
CA LEU A 88 17.87 2.46 13.66
C LEU A 88 18.24 3.83 13.04
N LEU A 89 17.30 4.78 12.97
CA LEU A 89 17.51 6.07 12.32
C LEU A 89 18.27 7.05 13.24
N ALA A 90 19.22 7.75 12.69
CA ALA A 90 19.93 8.83 13.41
C ALA A 90 18.98 10.01 13.69
N PRO A 91 19.21 10.79 14.77
CA PRO A 91 18.49 12.04 14.97
C PRO A 91 18.66 12.98 13.76
N GLY A 92 17.55 13.39 13.14
CA GLY A 92 17.55 14.17 11.91
C GLY A 92 17.82 13.38 10.63
N GLY A 93 17.92 12.05 10.72
CA GLY A 93 18.02 11.16 9.56
C GLY A 93 16.75 11.13 8.73
N GLN A 94 16.83 10.57 7.53
CA GLN A 94 15.75 10.54 6.55
C GLN A 94 15.24 9.13 6.30
N MET A 95 13.93 9.00 6.08
CA MET A 95 13.29 7.78 5.61
C MET A 95 12.80 7.96 4.17
N ILE A 96 12.98 6.92 3.34
CA ILE A 96 12.48 6.85 1.96
C ILE A 96 11.73 5.52 1.80
N PRO A 97 10.40 5.54 1.64
CA PRO A 97 9.52 6.70 1.69
C PRO A 97 9.37 7.27 3.10
N MET A 98 9.13 8.58 3.20
CA MET A 98 8.85 9.24 4.46
C MET A 98 7.39 9.12 4.91
N GLY A 99 6.51 8.79 3.96
CA GLY A 99 5.08 8.63 4.19
C GLY A 99 4.39 8.04 2.98
N GLY A 100 3.07 8.00 3.04
CA GLY A 100 2.26 7.52 1.93
C GLY A 100 0.78 7.74 2.16
N ALA A 101 -0.01 7.46 1.14
CA ALA A 101 -1.46 7.57 1.20
C ALA A 101 -2.15 6.44 0.44
N VAL A 102 -3.29 6.04 0.95
CA VAL A 102 -4.28 5.26 0.23
C VAL A 102 -5.14 6.23 -0.56
N MET A 103 -5.07 6.15 -1.87
CA MET A 103 -5.83 6.98 -2.80
C MET A 103 -7.07 6.25 -3.28
N VAL A 104 -8.17 6.95 -3.49
CA VAL A 104 -9.43 6.38 -3.98
C VAL A 104 -10.07 7.24 -5.06
N ALA A 105 -10.84 6.60 -5.93
CA ALA A 105 -11.73 7.26 -6.90
C ALA A 105 -12.96 6.39 -7.19
N LEU A 106 -14.02 7.01 -7.70
CA LEU A 106 -15.11 6.28 -8.35
C LEU A 106 -14.62 5.73 -9.68
N ALA A 107 -15.02 4.50 -10.01
CA ALA A 107 -14.52 3.85 -11.21
C ALA A 107 -15.50 2.85 -11.82
N ASN A 108 -15.26 2.57 -13.11
CA ASN A 108 -15.76 1.40 -13.80
C ASN A 108 -14.62 0.43 -14.06
N TRP A 109 -14.91 -0.86 -13.98
CA TRP A 109 -14.02 -1.92 -14.41
C TRP A 109 -14.83 -3.02 -15.13
N GLY A 110 -14.51 -3.28 -16.40
CA GLY A 110 -15.26 -4.19 -17.23
C GLY A 110 -15.29 -5.64 -16.75
N ALA A 111 -14.26 -6.07 -16.00
CA ALA A 111 -14.20 -7.40 -15.38
C ALA A 111 -14.88 -7.47 -13.99
N ALA A 112 -15.43 -6.37 -13.52
CA ALA A 112 -16.04 -6.28 -12.17
C ALA A 112 -17.43 -6.92 -12.08
N THR A 113 -17.79 -7.84 -12.99
CA THR A 113 -19.01 -8.63 -12.81
C THR A 113 -18.90 -9.39 -11.49
N ARG A 114 -19.72 -8.97 -10.53
CA ARG A 114 -19.85 -9.66 -9.27
C ARG A 114 -20.37 -11.07 -9.53
N THR A 115 -19.60 -12.08 -9.20
CA THR A 115 -20.10 -13.45 -9.22
C THR A 115 -21.01 -13.58 -8.01
N HIS A 116 -22.31 -13.37 -8.22
CA HIS A 116 -23.34 -13.59 -7.20
C HIS A 116 -23.46 -15.09 -6.98
N MET A 117 -23.25 -15.52 -5.74
CA MET A 117 -23.42 -16.91 -5.37
C MET A 117 -24.87 -17.08 -4.91
N ALA A 118 -25.71 -17.69 -5.75
CA ALA A 118 -27.12 -17.92 -5.41
C ALA A 118 -27.32 -19.33 -4.86
N GLU A 119 -27.07 -20.33 -5.70
CA GLU A 119 -27.26 -21.73 -5.34
C GLU A 119 -26.05 -22.56 -5.77
N VAL A 120 -25.56 -23.42 -4.91
CA VAL A 120 -24.50 -24.40 -5.24
C VAL A 120 -24.90 -25.76 -4.71
N ALA A 121 -24.95 -26.76 -5.55
CA ALA A 121 -25.32 -28.16 -5.21
C ALA A 121 -26.67 -28.28 -4.47
N GLY A 122 -27.64 -27.43 -4.79
CA GLY A 122 -28.97 -27.42 -4.19
C GLY A 122 -29.07 -26.67 -2.86
N PHE A 123 -28.00 -25.97 -2.42
CA PHE A 123 -28.00 -25.15 -1.22
C PHE A 123 -28.03 -23.67 -1.58
N ASP A 124 -28.94 -22.93 -0.93
CA ASP A 124 -28.97 -21.47 -1.01
C ASP A 124 -27.78 -20.86 -0.26
N LEU A 125 -26.91 -20.19 -0.99
CA LEU A 125 -25.71 -19.51 -0.48
C LEU A 125 -25.80 -17.99 -0.64
N ASP A 126 -26.97 -17.44 -0.90
CA ASP A 126 -27.14 -15.99 -1.08
C ASP A 126 -26.59 -15.18 0.10
N GLY A 127 -26.78 -15.67 1.33
CA GLY A 127 -26.23 -15.06 2.54
C GLY A 127 -24.71 -14.91 2.54
N PHE A 128 -23.97 -15.72 1.76
CA PHE A 128 -22.51 -15.64 1.64
C PHE A 128 -22.06 -14.36 0.90
N ASN A 129 -22.93 -13.81 0.05
CA ASN A 129 -22.62 -12.58 -0.70
C ASN A 129 -22.43 -11.37 0.21
N ALA A 130 -23.02 -11.39 1.42
CA ALA A 130 -22.79 -10.34 2.41
C ALA A 130 -21.34 -10.31 2.94
N LEU A 131 -20.63 -11.44 2.88
CA LEU A 131 -19.22 -11.57 3.25
C LEU A 131 -18.29 -11.32 2.07
N ALA A 132 -18.81 -11.33 0.85
CA ALA A 132 -18.03 -11.32 -0.39
C ALA A 132 -17.66 -9.90 -0.88
N GLN A 133 -17.65 -8.88 -0.01
CA GLN A 133 -17.06 -7.57 -0.33
C GLN A 133 -15.53 -7.62 -0.27
N VAL A 134 -14.94 -8.67 -0.84
CA VAL A 134 -13.49 -8.80 -0.96
C VAL A 134 -13.03 -7.90 -2.10
N PRO A 135 -12.08 -7.00 -1.86
CA PRO A 135 -11.50 -6.21 -2.95
C PRO A 135 -10.83 -7.13 -3.97
N ARG A 136 -10.94 -6.77 -5.23
CA ARG A 136 -10.32 -7.50 -6.33
C ARG A 136 -9.08 -6.77 -6.79
N ASN A 137 -7.98 -7.50 -6.93
CA ASN A 137 -6.79 -6.93 -7.55
C ASN A 137 -7.04 -6.67 -9.04
N VAL A 138 -6.64 -5.50 -9.49
CA VAL A 138 -6.67 -5.07 -10.88
C VAL A 138 -5.34 -4.45 -11.27
N ALA A 139 -4.87 -4.75 -12.47
CA ALA A 139 -3.68 -4.07 -12.99
C ALA A 139 -4.00 -2.60 -13.21
N VAL A 140 -3.12 -1.71 -12.78
CA VAL A 140 -3.31 -0.26 -12.94
C VAL A 140 -3.33 0.16 -14.42
N SER A 141 -2.80 -0.68 -15.32
CA SER A 141 -2.83 -0.50 -16.78
C SER A 141 -4.00 -1.21 -17.47
N ASP A 142 -4.95 -1.78 -16.72
CA ASP A 142 -6.12 -2.43 -17.33
C ASP A 142 -6.95 -1.39 -18.10
N ALA A 143 -7.06 -1.56 -19.40
CA ALA A 143 -7.75 -0.61 -20.29
C ALA A 143 -9.26 -0.51 -20.04
N THR A 144 -9.84 -1.45 -19.29
CA THR A 144 -11.27 -1.44 -18.91
C THR A 144 -11.51 -0.78 -17.55
N LEU A 145 -10.44 -0.40 -16.83
CA LEU A 145 -10.53 0.36 -15.59
C LEU A 145 -10.50 1.86 -15.90
N THR A 146 -11.60 2.54 -15.66
CA THR A 146 -11.73 4.00 -15.90
C THR A 146 -12.15 4.74 -14.65
N LEU A 147 -11.54 5.90 -14.41
CA LEU A 147 -11.84 6.75 -13.25
C LEU A 147 -12.95 7.74 -13.61
N HIS A 148 -13.91 7.92 -12.70
CA HIS A 148 -15.09 8.77 -12.85
C HIS A 148 -15.31 9.74 -11.70
N SER A 149 -14.23 10.07 -11.00
CA SER A 149 -14.14 11.18 -10.05
C SER A 149 -12.71 11.70 -9.97
N THR A 150 -12.53 12.89 -9.42
CA THR A 150 -11.21 13.34 -8.97
C THR A 150 -10.72 12.41 -7.87
N PRO A 151 -9.46 11.93 -7.92
CA PRO A 151 -8.87 11.15 -6.83
C PRO A 151 -8.79 11.93 -5.52
N ALA A 152 -8.96 11.21 -4.42
CA ALA A 152 -8.79 11.76 -3.08
C ALA A 152 -7.97 10.81 -2.19
N ALA A 153 -7.21 11.37 -1.25
CA ALA A 153 -6.57 10.59 -0.22
C ALA A 153 -7.61 10.16 0.83
N LEU A 154 -7.74 8.85 1.04
CA LEU A 154 -8.64 8.26 2.02
C LEU A 154 -7.97 8.15 3.40
N LEU A 155 -6.71 7.74 3.40
CA LEU A 155 -5.85 7.59 4.57
C LEU A 155 -4.46 8.10 4.20
N SER A 156 -3.79 8.78 5.13
CA SER A 156 -2.40 9.23 4.96
C SER A 156 -1.58 8.79 6.16
N PHE A 157 -0.34 8.42 5.91
CA PHE A 157 0.58 7.85 6.90
C PHE A 157 1.91 8.60 6.89
N ASP A 158 2.37 8.97 8.06
CA ASP A 158 3.74 9.42 8.31
C ASP A 158 4.55 8.24 8.84
N PHE A 159 5.49 7.72 8.05
CA PHE A 159 6.32 6.58 8.43
C PHE A 159 7.42 6.93 9.42
N THR A 160 7.69 8.21 9.63
CA THR A 160 8.69 8.70 10.59
C THR A 160 8.12 8.80 12.01
N GLY A 161 6.79 8.78 12.15
CA GLY A 161 6.07 8.99 13.40
C GLY A 161 5.54 7.70 14.04
N LYS A 162 5.35 7.73 15.37
CA LYS A 162 4.74 6.61 16.11
C LYS A 162 3.24 6.46 15.87
N ALA A 163 2.56 7.53 15.48
CA ALA A 163 1.10 7.57 15.29
C ALA A 163 0.61 6.72 14.11
N ALA A 164 1.48 6.35 13.17
CA ALA A 164 1.10 5.54 12.02
C ALA A 164 0.58 4.13 12.38
N ARG A 165 0.93 3.61 13.56
CA ARG A 165 0.57 2.26 14.00
C ARG A 165 -0.87 2.12 14.51
N GLU A 166 -1.46 3.23 14.96
CA GLU A 166 -2.77 3.17 15.59
C GLU A 166 -3.85 2.90 14.55
N PRO A 167 -4.75 1.94 14.81
CA PRO A 167 -5.92 1.76 13.96
C PRO A 167 -6.67 3.07 13.85
N HIS A 168 -6.97 3.49 12.62
CA HIS A 168 -7.78 4.68 12.49
C HIS A 168 -8.73 4.63 11.29
N ARG A 169 -9.67 5.54 11.30
CA ARG A 169 -10.69 5.74 10.28
C ARG A 169 -10.41 7.03 9.52
N GLY A 170 -10.38 6.92 8.19
CA GLY A 170 -10.38 8.05 7.27
C GLY A 170 -11.67 8.13 6.47
N ALA A 171 -11.91 9.27 5.86
CA ALA A 171 -13.00 9.45 4.92
C ALA A 171 -12.61 10.43 3.81
N ALA A 172 -13.14 10.18 2.61
CA ALA A 172 -12.95 11.03 1.44
C ALA A 172 -14.30 11.30 0.76
N THR A 173 -14.49 12.48 0.23
CA THR A 173 -15.63 12.81 -0.61
C THR A 173 -15.19 12.75 -2.07
N LEU A 174 -15.89 11.92 -2.86
CA LEU A 174 -15.66 11.75 -4.29
C LEU A 174 -16.80 12.39 -5.07
N VAL A 175 -16.47 13.22 -6.05
CA VAL A 175 -17.45 13.94 -6.86
C VAL A 175 -17.58 13.24 -8.21
N SER A 176 -18.78 12.76 -8.53
CA SER A 176 -19.09 12.07 -9.79
C SER A 176 -18.96 13.00 -11.00
N ASP A 177 -18.45 12.48 -12.11
CA ASP A 177 -18.43 13.16 -13.42
C ASP A 177 -19.74 12.98 -14.22
N GLY A 178 -20.72 12.24 -13.67
CA GLY A 178 -21.99 11.94 -14.30
C GLY A 178 -22.02 10.61 -15.06
N THR A 179 -20.90 9.89 -15.12
CA THR A 179 -20.86 8.55 -15.70
C THR A 179 -21.29 7.52 -14.66
N PRO A 180 -22.14 6.53 -15.00
CA PRO A 180 -22.45 5.43 -14.09
C PRO A 180 -21.18 4.73 -13.61
N VAL A 181 -21.11 4.37 -12.33
CA VAL A 181 -19.92 3.76 -11.71
C VAL A 181 -20.24 2.42 -11.10
N SER A 182 -19.32 1.46 -11.24
CA SER A 182 -19.50 0.09 -10.74
C SER A 182 -18.77 -0.19 -9.42
N GLY A 183 -17.94 0.74 -8.92
CA GLY A 183 -17.21 0.56 -7.67
C GLY A 183 -16.31 1.72 -7.29
N ILE A 184 -15.49 1.45 -6.29
CA ILE A 184 -14.39 2.30 -5.84
C ILE A 184 -13.10 1.59 -6.21
N VAL A 185 -12.16 2.30 -6.83
CA VAL A 185 -10.80 1.82 -7.01
C VAL A 185 -9.89 2.49 -5.99
N GLN A 186 -8.99 1.70 -5.40
CA GLN A 186 -7.97 2.13 -4.45
C GLN A 186 -6.60 1.80 -5.00
N TRP A 187 -5.65 2.72 -4.83
CA TRP A 187 -4.23 2.55 -5.15
C TRP A 187 -3.38 3.29 -4.12
N ILE A 188 -2.06 3.28 -4.29
CA ILE A 188 -1.13 3.87 -3.33
C ILE A 188 -0.39 5.09 -3.90
N ARG A 189 -0.08 6.04 -3.02
CA ARG A 189 0.92 7.07 -3.22
C ARG A 189 1.98 6.94 -2.12
N LEU A 190 3.24 7.04 -2.49
CA LEU A 190 4.38 7.08 -1.58
C LEU A 190 5.02 8.46 -1.66
N ASP A 191 5.18 9.12 -0.54
CA ASP A 191 5.91 10.37 -0.42
C ASP A 191 7.38 10.01 -0.14
N LEU A 192 8.24 10.15 -1.16
CA LEU A 192 9.64 9.71 -1.08
C LEU A 192 10.46 10.68 -0.25
N ASP A 193 10.26 11.97 -0.49
CA ASP A 193 10.78 13.09 0.29
C ASP A 193 9.79 14.28 0.23
N ALA A 194 10.23 15.48 0.62
CA ALA A 194 9.38 16.67 0.64
C ALA A 194 8.95 17.14 -0.76
N GLU A 195 9.64 16.73 -1.83
CA GLU A 195 9.44 17.20 -3.19
C GLU A 195 9.02 16.08 -4.15
N ALA A 196 9.46 14.86 -3.90
CA ALA A 196 9.26 13.71 -4.78
C ALA A 196 8.21 12.73 -4.22
N SER A 197 7.31 12.29 -5.09
CA SER A 197 6.37 11.23 -4.77
C SER A 197 6.28 10.21 -5.91
N TYR A 198 5.86 9.02 -5.56
CA TYR A 198 5.48 7.98 -6.51
C TYR A 198 4.00 7.64 -6.32
N GLU A 199 3.27 7.50 -7.40
CA GLU A 199 1.86 7.11 -7.38
C GLU A 199 1.59 6.07 -8.48
N ASN A 200 1.00 4.92 -8.12
CA ASN A 200 0.57 3.92 -9.10
C ASN A 200 -0.88 4.15 -9.55
N ARG A 201 -1.23 5.40 -9.83
CA ARG A 201 -2.56 5.79 -10.30
C ARG A 201 -2.97 5.00 -11.53
N PRO A 202 -4.21 4.41 -11.55
CA PRO A 202 -4.72 3.73 -12.71
C PRO A 202 -4.80 4.62 -13.95
N GLY A 203 -4.41 4.05 -15.09
CA GLY A 203 -4.45 4.74 -16.38
C GLY A 203 -3.79 3.93 -17.50
N PRO A 204 -4.04 4.26 -18.78
CA PRO A 204 -3.57 3.47 -19.91
C PRO A 204 -2.05 3.37 -20.03
N ASP A 205 -1.34 4.38 -19.56
CA ASP A 205 0.13 4.44 -19.56
C ASP A 205 0.76 4.06 -18.21
N ALA A 206 -0.03 3.60 -17.26
CA ALA A 206 0.47 3.26 -15.93
C ALA A 206 1.46 2.10 -16.01
N LYS A 207 2.62 2.27 -15.38
CA LYS A 207 3.70 1.29 -15.32
C LYS A 207 4.03 1.03 -13.87
N SER A 208 3.42 0.02 -13.30
CA SER A 208 3.68 -0.39 -11.92
C SER A 208 3.51 -1.89 -11.81
N HIS A 209 4.34 -2.53 -10.99
CA HIS A 209 4.11 -3.91 -10.57
C HIS A 209 3.07 -4.00 -9.45
N TRP A 210 2.88 -2.92 -8.68
CA TRP A 210 1.76 -2.83 -7.76
C TRP A 210 0.45 -2.62 -8.53
N GLY A 211 -0.54 -3.48 -8.24
CA GLY A 211 -1.89 -3.32 -8.72
C GLY A 211 -2.68 -2.30 -7.92
N ALA A 212 -3.90 -2.07 -8.34
CA ALA A 212 -4.94 -1.40 -7.58
C ALA A 212 -5.90 -2.42 -6.98
N GLN A 213 -6.73 -2.01 -6.04
CA GLN A 213 -7.81 -2.82 -5.49
C GLN A 213 -9.15 -2.20 -5.88
N PHE A 214 -10.05 -3.01 -6.41
CA PHE A 214 -11.39 -2.60 -6.80
C PHE A 214 -12.43 -3.15 -5.84
N TYR A 215 -13.24 -2.27 -5.29
CA TYR A 215 -14.35 -2.56 -4.36
C TYR A 215 -15.66 -2.41 -5.14
N PRO A 216 -16.26 -3.51 -5.63
CA PRO A 216 -17.45 -3.44 -6.45
C PRO A 216 -18.67 -3.02 -5.64
N PHE A 217 -19.55 -2.23 -6.22
CA PHE A 217 -20.88 -1.99 -5.69
C PHE A 217 -21.79 -3.19 -5.95
N ASP A 218 -22.89 -3.34 -5.19
CA ASP A 218 -23.89 -4.39 -5.40
C ASP A 218 -24.55 -4.27 -6.77
N ALA A 219 -24.76 -3.04 -7.23
CA ALA A 219 -25.19 -2.68 -8.57
C ALA A 219 -24.51 -1.37 -8.98
N PRO A 220 -24.30 -1.12 -10.27
CA PRO A 220 -23.82 0.17 -10.75
C PRO A 220 -24.70 1.32 -10.24
N LEU A 221 -24.07 2.43 -9.91
CA LEU A 221 -24.74 3.66 -9.48
C LEU A 221 -24.81 4.64 -10.64
N ASP A 222 -26.00 5.12 -10.91
CA ASP A 222 -26.23 6.22 -11.84
C ASP A 222 -26.26 7.53 -11.05
N LEU A 223 -25.17 8.26 -11.06
CA LEU A 223 -24.97 9.49 -10.30
C LEU A 223 -24.91 10.67 -11.26
N ALA A 224 -25.68 11.73 -10.97
CA ALA A 224 -25.54 12.97 -11.73
C ALA A 224 -24.15 13.56 -11.55
N ALA A 225 -23.65 14.30 -12.55
CA ALA A 225 -22.40 15.04 -12.43
C ALA A 225 -22.47 16.02 -11.25
N GLY A 226 -21.41 16.07 -10.47
CA GLY A 226 -21.35 16.89 -9.24
C GLY A 226 -21.94 16.21 -8.00
N THR A 227 -22.53 15.01 -8.11
CA THR A 227 -23.01 14.27 -6.93
C THR A 227 -21.81 13.84 -6.07
N GLU A 228 -21.87 14.18 -4.79
CA GLU A 228 -20.89 13.78 -3.80
C GLU A 228 -21.22 12.40 -3.23
N LEU A 229 -20.21 11.55 -3.17
CA LEU A 229 -20.28 10.24 -2.53
C LEU A 229 -19.17 10.15 -1.49
N ARG A 230 -19.57 9.92 -0.23
CA ARG A 230 -18.62 9.77 0.86
C ARG A 230 -18.15 8.33 0.98
N VAL A 231 -16.83 8.16 0.97
CA VAL A 231 -16.13 6.89 1.11
C VAL A 231 -15.39 6.87 2.44
N VAL A 232 -15.44 5.75 3.12
CA VAL A 232 -14.80 5.53 4.42
C VAL A 232 -13.78 4.42 4.29
N GLY A 233 -12.63 4.59 4.93
CA GLY A 233 -11.60 3.58 5.10
C GLY A 233 -11.29 3.36 6.56
N VAL A 234 -11.08 2.11 6.95
CA VAL A 234 -10.61 1.73 8.29
C VAL A 234 -9.47 0.75 8.14
N HIS A 235 -8.43 0.90 8.93
CA HIS A 235 -7.36 -0.07 9.00
C HIS A 235 -7.07 -0.49 10.45
N ASP A 236 -6.50 -1.69 10.59
CA ASP A 236 -6.01 -2.27 11.85
C ASP A 236 -4.47 -2.35 11.92
N GLY A 237 -3.79 -1.70 10.99
CA GLY A 237 -2.35 -1.76 10.82
C GLY A 237 -1.87 -2.76 9.76
N HIS A 238 -2.71 -3.73 9.36
CA HIS A 238 -2.40 -4.79 8.39
C HIS A 238 -3.41 -4.86 7.24
N GLN A 239 -4.68 -4.69 7.57
CA GLN A 239 -5.79 -4.76 6.62
C GLN A 239 -6.46 -3.42 6.45
N LEU A 240 -7.00 -3.21 5.26
CA LEU A 240 -7.77 -2.03 4.90
C LEU A 240 -9.17 -2.46 4.44
N LEU A 241 -10.19 -1.86 5.01
CA LEU A 241 -11.57 -1.96 4.56
C LEU A 241 -12.00 -0.62 3.98
N VAL A 242 -12.63 -0.64 2.80
CA VAL A 242 -13.13 0.55 2.11
C VAL A 242 -14.59 0.33 1.72
N TRP A 243 -15.47 1.30 2.04
CA TRP A 243 -16.88 1.22 1.68
C TRP A 243 -17.51 2.61 1.53
N ARG A 244 -18.72 2.68 0.97
CA ARG A 244 -19.54 3.90 1.00
C ARG A 244 -20.12 4.11 2.39
N GLU A 245 -20.18 5.33 2.88
CA GLU A 245 -20.64 5.64 4.24
C GLU A 245 -22.10 5.23 4.48
N ASP A 246 -22.97 5.30 3.46
CA ASP A 246 -24.39 4.86 3.53
C ASP A 246 -24.56 3.33 3.53
N ARG A 247 -23.47 2.57 3.40
CA ARG A 247 -23.42 1.11 3.33
C ARG A 247 -22.38 0.52 4.28
N CYS A 248 -22.43 0.88 5.57
CA CYS A 248 -21.55 0.29 6.56
C CYS A 248 -21.65 -1.26 6.54
N PRO A 249 -20.55 -2.01 6.43
CA PRO A 249 -20.60 -3.46 6.60
C PRO A 249 -21.19 -3.78 7.98
N ARG A 250 -22.22 -4.64 8.03
CA ARG A 250 -22.89 -5.05 9.25
C ARG A 250 -22.06 -6.05 10.08
N SER A 251 -20.79 -5.81 10.25
CA SER A 251 -19.98 -6.50 11.23
C SER A 251 -19.24 -5.46 12.05
N GLU A 252 -19.68 -5.28 13.26
CA GLU A 252 -18.96 -4.53 14.27
C GLU A 252 -17.50 -5.04 14.32
N LEU A 253 -16.56 -4.14 14.10
CA LEU A 253 -15.18 -4.40 14.53
C LEU A 253 -15.24 -4.68 16.03
N PRO A 254 -14.54 -5.68 16.55
CA PRO A 254 -14.54 -5.94 17.97
C PRO A 254 -14.11 -4.66 18.68
N SER A 255 -14.95 -4.20 19.58
CA SER A 255 -14.61 -3.13 20.52
C SER A 255 -13.37 -3.54 21.28
N SER A 256 -12.34 -2.70 21.19
CA SER A 256 -11.07 -2.75 21.91
C SER A 256 -11.17 -3.14 23.37
#